data_1fa380f494d8447e3822fbd426cf5fcd
#
_entry.id   1fa380f494d8447e3822fbd426cf5fcd
#
_cell.length_a   1.000
_cell.length_b   1.000
_cell.length_c   1.000
_cell.angle_alpha   90.00
_cell.angle_beta   90.00
_cell.angle_gamma   90.00
#
_symmetry.space_group_name_H-M   'P 1'
#
loop_
_entity.id
_entity.type
_entity.pdbx_description
1 polymer ?
#
loop_
_entity_poly.entity_id
_entity_poly.type
_entity_poly.pdbx_seq_one_letter_code
_entity_poly.pdbx_strand_id
1 'polypeptide(L)'
;DAAKEKWEKLRAELAALEAEKPPPLPCAPSVTDVGPLAPEVSIPGRRNAEPIEPGGLSVLDPNPLPIVPNPSQQTTGRRTALAHWITSDTNPLPSRVLANRLWQHHFGRGLAESPSDFGRLGEPPSHPELLDYLASELLDRGWSLKHLHRQMVTSAAYRQASHGPEVTASAQKDPLNKFVARMTVRRLSAEQVRDAAVAITGELDTRMAGPGGDSGKTARRAVYLKVQRNSRDATLDVFDVPDGLASMPVRNITTTPTQSLFMINGPWMMLRAKALARRLESNSSATLDERVATAYRLAYGRVPRPDEAAAVRQFLQASDTGGNAALVDFCHVLLNSSEFLYVD
;
A
#
# COMPACT_ATOMS: atom_id res chain seq x y z
N ASP A 1 64.35 -21.01 3.50
CA ASP A 1 63.63 -19.74 3.58
C ASP A 1 62.78 -19.42 2.34
N ALA A 2 63.04 -19.95 1.16
CA ALA A 2 62.21 -19.82 -0.01
C ALA A 2 60.75 -20.32 0.19
N ALA A 3 60.56 -21.32 1.05
CA ALA A 3 59.24 -21.84 1.40
C ALA A 3 58.44 -20.86 2.25
N LYS A 4 59.11 -20.10 3.15
CA LYS A 4 58.49 -19.09 3.98
C LYS A 4 58.06 -17.87 3.18
N GLU A 5 58.90 -17.41 2.25
CA GLU A 5 58.56 -16.31 1.34
C GLU A 5 57.38 -16.67 0.43
N LYS A 6 57.35 -17.89 -0.09
CA LYS A 6 56.22 -18.37 -0.89
C LYS A 6 54.93 -18.42 -0.06
N TRP A 7 54.99 -18.86 1.19
CA TRP A 7 53.83 -18.89 2.09
C TRP A 7 53.31 -17.48 2.42
N GLU A 8 54.23 -16.55 2.72
CA GLU A 8 53.88 -15.15 2.99
C GLU A 8 53.22 -14.50 1.77
N LYS A 9 53.72 -14.74 0.57
CA LYS A 9 53.14 -14.25 -0.68
C LYS A 9 51.75 -14.82 -0.92
N LEU A 10 51.55 -16.13 -0.78
CA LEU A 10 50.24 -16.77 -0.94
C LEU A 10 49.24 -16.29 0.11
N ARG A 11 49.67 -16.02 1.33
CA ARG A 11 48.84 -15.46 2.39
C ARG A 11 48.40 -14.03 2.08
N ALA A 12 49.31 -13.23 1.53
CA ALA A 12 48.95 -11.85 1.10
C ALA A 12 47.99 -11.86 -0.08
N GLU A 13 48.17 -12.76 -1.05
CA GLU A 13 47.26 -12.95 -2.18
C GLU A 13 45.85 -13.39 -1.69
N LEU A 14 45.78 -14.33 -0.75
CA LEU A 14 44.55 -14.79 -0.15
C LEU A 14 43.81 -13.64 0.58
N ALA A 15 44.55 -12.86 1.36
CA ALA A 15 43.99 -11.71 2.07
C ALA A 15 43.45 -10.63 1.11
N ALA A 16 44.16 -10.42 -0.01
CA ALA A 16 43.67 -9.51 -1.06
C ALA A 16 42.36 -10.01 -1.70
N LEU A 17 42.27 -11.30 -2.04
CA LEU A 17 41.06 -11.92 -2.58
C LEU A 17 39.89 -11.93 -1.57
N GLU A 18 40.19 -12.15 -0.30
CA GLU A 18 39.15 -12.07 0.75
C GLU A 18 38.61 -10.66 0.92
N ALA A 19 39.46 -9.64 0.74
CA ALA A 19 39.02 -8.24 0.79
C ALA A 19 38.11 -7.83 -0.41
N GLU A 20 38.32 -8.49 -1.57
CA GLU A 20 37.46 -8.30 -2.76
C GLU A 20 36.15 -9.08 -2.70
N LYS A 21 36.03 -10.01 -1.74
CA LYS A 21 34.80 -10.80 -1.59
C LYS A 21 33.62 -9.90 -1.32
N PRO A 22 32.55 -9.96 -2.15
CA PRO A 22 31.37 -9.17 -1.92
C PRO A 22 30.74 -9.51 -0.56
N PRO A 23 30.14 -8.52 0.14
CA PRO A 23 29.46 -8.80 1.39
C PRO A 23 28.33 -9.82 1.14
N PRO A 24 28.02 -10.67 2.15
CA PRO A 24 26.93 -11.63 2.00
C PRO A 24 25.64 -10.91 1.66
N LEU A 25 24.83 -11.53 0.80
CA LEU A 25 23.52 -10.98 0.44
C LEU A 25 22.68 -10.76 1.71
N PRO A 26 21.96 -9.64 1.83
CA PRO A 26 21.08 -9.41 2.97
C PRO A 26 20.02 -10.52 3.01
N CYS A 27 19.96 -11.23 4.13
CA CYS A 27 18.99 -12.29 4.39
C CYS A 27 17.82 -11.75 5.17
N ALA A 28 16.59 -12.13 4.79
CA ALA A 28 15.42 -11.90 5.60
C ALA A 28 15.39 -12.89 6.77
N PRO A 29 15.00 -12.47 7.98
CA PRO A 29 14.71 -13.38 9.07
C PRO A 29 13.63 -14.39 8.65
N SER A 30 13.86 -15.68 8.89
CA SER A 30 12.90 -16.73 8.62
C SER A 30 12.71 -17.60 9.85
N VAL A 31 11.55 -18.25 9.95
CA VAL A 31 11.25 -19.23 10.99
C VAL A 31 11.41 -20.62 10.39
N THR A 32 12.26 -21.43 11.01
CA THR A 32 12.46 -22.84 10.65
C THR A 32 12.05 -23.75 11.81
N ASP A 33 11.74 -24.99 11.51
CA ASP A 33 11.52 -26.01 12.54
C ASP A 33 12.87 -26.42 13.15
N VAL A 34 12.86 -26.84 14.42
CA VAL A 34 14.05 -27.33 15.11
C VAL A 34 14.46 -28.73 14.62
N GLY A 35 13.53 -29.44 13.98
CA GLY A 35 13.73 -30.78 13.44
C GLY A 35 12.41 -31.39 12.96
N PRO A 36 12.40 -32.66 12.57
CA PRO A 36 11.22 -33.35 12.06
C PRO A 36 10.19 -33.69 13.14
N LEU A 37 10.61 -33.69 14.41
CA LEU A 37 9.73 -33.98 15.55
C LEU A 37 9.24 -32.67 16.16
N ALA A 38 7.94 -32.54 16.26
CA ALA A 38 7.32 -31.39 16.91
C ALA A 38 7.14 -31.65 18.41
N PRO A 39 7.34 -30.64 19.26
CA PRO A 39 6.98 -30.75 20.68
C PRO A 39 5.49 -30.99 20.85
N GLU A 40 5.11 -31.76 21.86
CA GLU A 40 3.73 -31.92 22.26
C GLU A 40 3.16 -30.59 22.77
N VAL A 41 1.90 -30.34 22.46
CA VAL A 41 1.17 -29.15 22.89
C VAL A 41 0.04 -29.56 23.79
N SER A 42 -0.06 -28.95 24.97
CA SER A 42 -1.14 -29.19 25.93
C SER A 42 -1.76 -27.88 26.39
N ILE A 43 -2.96 -27.94 26.95
CA ILE A 43 -3.63 -26.76 27.51
C ILE A 43 -2.89 -26.31 28.77
N PRO A 44 -2.38 -25.06 28.81
CA PRO A 44 -1.71 -24.53 30.00
C PRO A 44 -2.62 -24.57 31.23
N GLY A 45 -2.04 -24.95 32.38
CA GLY A 45 -2.76 -25.00 33.68
C GLY A 45 -3.58 -26.27 33.95
N ARG A 46 -3.70 -27.17 32.98
CA ARG A 46 -4.29 -28.50 33.22
C ARG A 46 -3.19 -29.53 33.50
N ARG A 47 -3.05 -29.97 34.74
CA ARG A 47 -2.20 -31.12 35.08
C ARG A 47 -2.82 -32.38 34.46
N ASN A 48 -2.02 -33.20 33.79
CA ASN A 48 -2.43 -34.43 33.10
C ASN A 48 -3.40 -34.22 31.91
N ALA A 49 -3.32 -33.07 31.22
CA ALA A 49 -4.04 -32.90 29.96
C ALA A 49 -3.41 -33.77 28.86
N GLU A 50 -4.24 -34.46 28.10
CA GLU A 50 -3.78 -35.15 26.89
C GLU A 50 -3.18 -34.14 25.89
N PRO A 51 -2.16 -34.53 25.13
CA PRO A 51 -1.63 -33.70 24.05
C PRO A 51 -2.74 -33.32 23.05
N ILE A 52 -2.70 -32.08 22.59
CA ILE A 52 -3.64 -31.59 21.57
C ILE A 52 -3.07 -31.86 20.21
N GLU A 53 -3.81 -32.60 19.39
CA GLU A 53 -3.46 -32.77 17.97
C GLU A 53 -3.59 -31.46 17.20
N PRO A 54 -2.67 -31.14 16.28
CA PRO A 54 -2.77 -29.98 15.42
C PRO A 54 -4.01 -30.05 14.54
N GLY A 55 -4.86 -29.02 14.62
CA GLY A 55 -6.12 -28.94 13.90
C GLY A 55 -6.36 -27.56 13.31
N GLY A 56 -7.33 -27.43 12.44
CA GLY A 56 -7.93 -26.18 12.01
C GLY A 56 -8.95 -25.65 13.03
N LEU A 57 -9.80 -24.73 12.60
CA LEU A 57 -10.97 -24.32 13.40
C LEU A 57 -11.99 -25.47 13.41
N SER A 58 -12.23 -26.08 14.56
CA SER A 58 -13.11 -27.26 14.69
C SER A 58 -14.55 -27.01 14.21
N VAL A 59 -15.02 -25.76 14.18
CA VAL A 59 -16.33 -25.39 13.65
C VAL A 59 -16.39 -25.53 12.11
N LEU A 60 -15.24 -25.45 11.43
CA LEU A 60 -15.12 -25.58 9.97
C LEU A 60 -14.67 -26.99 9.57
N ASP A 61 -13.76 -27.56 10.33
CA ASP A 61 -13.21 -28.89 10.11
C ASP A 61 -12.87 -29.54 11.46
N PRO A 62 -13.67 -30.49 11.91
CA PRO A 62 -13.45 -31.17 13.18
C PRO A 62 -12.28 -32.18 13.15
N ASN A 63 -11.73 -32.46 11.97
CA ASN A 63 -10.68 -33.46 11.82
C ASN A 63 -9.29 -32.86 12.09
N PRO A 64 -8.35 -33.67 12.61
CA PRO A 64 -6.95 -33.28 12.68
C PRO A 64 -6.38 -32.98 11.30
N LEU A 65 -5.46 -32.01 11.23
CA LEU A 65 -4.78 -31.72 9.98
C LEU A 65 -3.87 -32.88 9.54
N PRO A 66 -3.89 -33.28 8.26
CA PRO A 66 -3.00 -34.33 7.74
C PRO A 66 -1.55 -33.80 7.67
N ILE A 67 -0.79 -34.08 8.72
CA ILE A 67 0.60 -33.64 8.82
C ILE A 67 1.51 -34.74 8.31
N VAL A 68 2.29 -34.41 7.28
CA VAL A 68 3.32 -35.30 6.73
C VAL A 68 4.69 -34.71 7.07
N PRO A 69 5.41 -35.27 8.06
CA PRO A 69 6.78 -34.87 8.34
C PRO A 69 7.69 -35.13 7.16
N ASN A 70 8.64 -34.23 6.94
CA ASN A 70 9.68 -34.43 5.93
C ASN A 70 11.06 -34.48 6.61
N PRO A 71 11.55 -35.67 6.99
CA PRO A 71 12.83 -35.83 7.69
C PRO A 71 14.03 -35.33 6.89
N SER A 72 13.98 -35.41 5.56
CA SER A 72 15.07 -34.94 4.70
C SER A 72 15.21 -33.41 4.70
N GLN A 73 14.11 -32.69 4.98
CA GLN A 73 14.08 -31.23 5.08
C GLN A 73 14.13 -30.73 6.53
N GLN A 74 14.27 -31.62 7.51
CA GLN A 74 14.30 -31.25 8.93
C GLN A 74 13.06 -30.43 9.34
N THR A 75 11.88 -30.77 8.82
CA THR A 75 10.62 -30.06 9.09
C THR A 75 9.54 -30.98 9.64
N THR A 76 8.74 -30.44 10.56
CA THR A 76 7.58 -31.13 11.14
C THR A 76 6.42 -31.28 10.16
N GLY A 77 6.36 -30.51 9.07
CA GLY A 77 5.25 -30.46 8.11
C GLY A 77 4.02 -29.65 8.58
N ARG A 78 3.97 -29.20 9.85
CA ARG A 78 2.80 -28.49 10.41
C ARG A 78 2.43 -27.24 9.65
N ARG A 79 3.41 -26.41 9.26
CA ARG A 79 3.14 -25.16 8.49
C ARG A 79 2.61 -25.47 7.10
N THR A 80 3.11 -26.52 6.47
CA THR A 80 2.61 -26.97 5.16
C THR A 80 1.17 -27.46 5.27
N ALA A 81 0.85 -28.27 6.29
CA ALA A 81 -0.52 -28.72 6.54
C ALA A 81 -1.48 -27.55 6.81
N LEU A 82 -1.06 -26.55 7.60
CA LEU A 82 -1.83 -25.32 7.84
C LEU A 82 -2.04 -24.53 6.52
N ALA A 83 -1.00 -24.40 5.69
CA ALA A 83 -1.11 -23.71 4.40
C ALA A 83 -2.14 -24.41 3.48
N HIS A 84 -2.10 -25.73 3.39
CA HIS A 84 -3.08 -26.50 2.63
C HIS A 84 -4.50 -26.33 3.18
N TRP A 85 -4.69 -26.33 4.49
CA TRP A 85 -6.00 -26.12 5.10
C TRP A 85 -6.53 -24.69 4.83
N ILE A 86 -5.66 -23.65 4.92
CA ILE A 86 -6.04 -22.27 4.61
C ILE A 86 -6.48 -22.11 3.15
N THR A 87 -5.81 -22.79 2.22
CA THR A 87 -6.09 -22.68 0.77
C THR A 87 -7.03 -23.77 0.25
N SER A 88 -7.57 -24.60 1.12
CA SER A 88 -8.52 -25.64 0.74
C SER A 88 -9.83 -25.06 0.22
N ASP A 89 -10.38 -25.66 -0.83
CA ASP A 89 -11.69 -25.30 -1.40
C ASP A 89 -12.84 -25.51 -0.40
N THR A 90 -12.64 -26.38 0.60
CA THR A 90 -13.60 -26.63 1.67
C THR A 90 -13.56 -25.58 2.78
N ASN A 91 -12.54 -24.73 2.82
CA ASN A 91 -12.44 -23.65 3.81
C ASN A 91 -13.06 -22.35 3.26
N PRO A 92 -14.26 -21.97 3.69
CA PRO A 92 -14.99 -20.87 3.10
C PRO A 92 -14.47 -19.47 3.53
N LEU A 93 -13.62 -19.38 4.56
CA LEU A 93 -13.24 -18.09 5.13
C LEU A 93 -12.17 -17.35 4.35
N PRO A 94 -11.03 -17.94 3.94
CA PRO A 94 -9.94 -17.18 3.36
C PRO A 94 -10.31 -16.52 2.02
N SER A 95 -11.07 -17.20 1.17
CA SER A 95 -11.55 -16.65 -0.10
C SER A 95 -12.49 -15.45 0.11
N ARG A 96 -13.44 -15.56 1.05
CA ARG A 96 -14.35 -14.46 1.42
C ARG A 96 -13.60 -13.27 2.03
N VAL A 97 -12.68 -13.53 2.95
CA VAL A 97 -11.87 -12.48 3.58
C VAL A 97 -11.05 -11.73 2.52
N LEU A 98 -10.42 -12.45 1.60
CA LEU A 98 -9.60 -11.85 0.55
C LEU A 98 -10.45 -11.07 -0.46
N ALA A 99 -11.57 -11.64 -0.92
CA ALA A 99 -12.52 -10.97 -1.80
C ALA A 99 -13.06 -9.69 -1.16
N ASN A 100 -13.44 -9.73 0.13
CA ASN A 100 -13.91 -8.57 0.88
C ASN A 100 -12.83 -7.48 1.00
N ARG A 101 -11.56 -7.84 1.24
CA ARG A 101 -10.45 -6.88 1.31
C ARG A 101 -10.16 -6.25 -0.05
N LEU A 102 -10.21 -7.01 -1.14
CA LEU A 102 -10.07 -6.47 -2.49
C LEU A 102 -11.21 -5.49 -2.80
N TRP A 103 -12.45 -5.85 -2.48
CA TRP A 103 -13.59 -4.95 -2.60
C TRP A 103 -13.41 -3.67 -1.79
N GLN A 104 -12.99 -3.77 -0.53
CA GLN A 104 -12.71 -2.63 0.35
C GLN A 104 -11.66 -1.69 -0.25
N HIS A 105 -10.61 -2.22 -0.86
CA HIS A 105 -9.59 -1.39 -1.50
C HIS A 105 -10.10 -0.67 -2.75
N HIS A 106 -11.06 -1.24 -3.48
CA HIS A 106 -11.65 -0.61 -4.66
C HIS A 106 -12.77 0.38 -4.31
N PHE A 107 -13.66 0.02 -3.38
CA PHE A 107 -14.86 0.80 -3.08
C PHE A 107 -14.78 1.59 -1.76
N GLY A 108 -13.68 1.47 -1.02
CA GLY A 108 -13.45 2.19 0.24
C GLY A 108 -14.01 1.49 1.48
N ARG A 109 -15.03 0.63 1.35
CA ARG A 109 -15.68 -0.12 2.42
C ARG A 109 -15.82 -1.58 2.00
N GLY A 110 -15.62 -2.52 2.91
CA GLY A 110 -15.87 -3.94 2.64
C GLY A 110 -17.36 -4.25 2.50
N LEU A 111 -17.70 -5.32 1.80
CA LEU A 111 -19.04 -5.88 1.82
C LEU A 111 -19.41 -6.31 3.25
N ALA A 112 -18.49 -6.95 3.97
CA ALA A 112 -18.49 -7.07 5.41
C ALA A 112 -17.62 -5.95 6.01
N GLU A 113 -18.22 -5.10 6.86
CA GLU A 113 -17.57 -3.90 7.40
C GLU A 113 -16.50 -4.21 8.43
N SER A 114 -16.53 -5.40 9.01
CA SER A 114 -15.54 -5.93 9.95
C SER A 114 -14.56 -6.89 9.23
N PRO A 115 -13.59 -6.39 8.42
CA PRO A 115 -12.78 -7.24 7.54
C PRO A 115 -11.79 -8.15 8.27
N SER A 116 -11.64 -8.01 9.59
CA SER A 116 -10.87 -8.92 10.44
C SER A 116 -11.72 -9.77 11.36
N ASP A 117 -13.06 -9.64 11.30
CA ASP A 117 -13.99 -10.45 12.07
C ASP A 117 -15.15 -10.91 11.17
N PHE A 118 -15.07 -12.15 10.72
CA PHE A 118 -16.11 -12.85 9.97
C PHE A 118 -16.87 -13.82 10.87
N GLY A 119 -16.68 -13.69 12.18
CA GLY A 119 -17.34 -14.49 13.19
C GLY A 119 -18.68 -13.90 13.63
N ARG A 120 -19.22 -14.47 14.71
CA ARG A 120 -20.54 -14.10 15.25
C ARG A 120 -20.63 -12.64 15.72
N LEU A 121 -19.52 -12.05 16.12
CA LEU A 121 -19.46 -10.65 16.59
C LEU A 121 -19.17 -9.65 15.46
N GLY A 122 -18.83 -10.14 14.27
CA GLY A 122 -18.61 -9.31 13.09
C GLY A 122 -19.92 -8.84 12.46
N GLU A 123 -19.82 -7.80 11.64
CA GLU A 123 -20.95 -7.28 10.88
C GLU A 123 -21.29 -8.21 9.70
N PRO A 124 -22.57 -8.55 9.50
CA PRO A 124 -22.97 -9.34 8.35
C PRO A 124 -22.70 -8.56 7.05
N PRO A 125 -22.37 -9.28 5.96
CA PRO A 125 -22.12 -8.63 4.68
C PRO A 125 -23.39 -7.93 4.15
N SER A 126 -23.23 -6.72 3.58
CA SER A 126 -24.32 -5.98 2.96
C SER A 126 -24.91 -6.70 1.74
N HIS A 127 -24.10 -7.45 1.02
CA HIS A 127 -24.46 -8.24 -0.17
C HIS A 127 -23.81 -9.63 -0.06
N PRO A 128 -24.43 -10.57 0.67
CA PRO A 128 -23.85 -11.89 0.90
C PRO A 128 -23.63 -12.68 -0.38
N GLU A 129 -24.58 -12.64 -1.32
CA GLU A 129 -24.49 -13.36 -2.60
C GLU A 129 -23.34 -12.80 -3.48
N LEU A 130 -23.10 -11.50 -3.46
CA LEU A 130 -21.97 -10.90 -4.17
C LEU A 130 -20.64 -11.31 -3.54
N LEU A 131 -20.56 -11.34 -2.21
CA LEU A 131 -19.36 -11.80 -1.52
C LEU A 131 -19.04 -13.25 -1.84
N ASP A 132 -20.07 -14.11 -1.87
CA ASP A 132 -19.94 -15.52 -2.20
C ASP A 132 -19.54 -15.71 -3.67
N TYR A 133 -20.12 -14.96 -4.59
CA TYR A 133 -19.74 -14.97 -5.99
C TYR A 133 -18.26 -14.58 -6.18
N LEU A 134 -17.81 -13.49 -5.56
CA LEU A 134 -16.40 -13.05 -5.68
C LEU A 134 -15.44 -14.06 -5.04
N ALA A 135 -15.84 -14.69 -3.95
CA ALA A 135 -15.04 -15.74 -3.30
C ALA A 135 -14.94 -16.99 -4.18
N SER A 136 -16.03 -17.43 -4.81
CA SER A 136 -16.03 -18.57 -5.74
C SER A 136 -15.18 -18.26 -6.99
N GLU A 137 -15.33 -17.09 -7.60
CA GLU A 137 -14.49 -16.67 -8.73
C GLU A 137 -12.98 -16.69 -8.39
N LEU A 138 -12.63 -16.34 -7.14
CA LEU A 138 -11.24 -16.41 -6.70
C LEU A 138 -10.72 -17.84 -6.66
N LEU A 139 -11.51 -18.80 -6.15
CA LEU A 139 -11.17 -20.22 -6.11
C LEU A 139 -11.11 -20.81 -7.51
N ASP A 140 -12.16 -20.64 -8.32
CA ASP A 140 -12.29 -21.19 -9.66
C ASP A 140 -11.18 -20.71 -10.62
N ARG A 141 -10.63 -19.54 -10.35
CA ARG A 141 -9.50 -18.96 -11.12
C ARG A 141 -8.14 -19.16 -10.45
N GLY A 142 -8.02 -20.13 -9.56
CA GLY A 142 -6.76 -20.49 -8.91
C GLY A 142 -6.13 -19.34 -8.11
N TRP A 143 -6.93 -18.62 -7.33
CA TRP A 143 -6.52 -17.49 -6.49
C TRP A 143 -5.97 -16.29 -7.29
N SER A 144 -6.47 -16.07 -8.51
CA SER A 144 -6.03 -14.99 -9.37
C SER A 144 -6.57 -13.61 -8.93
N LEU A 145 -5.78 -12.86 -8.18
CA LEU A 145 -6.12 -11.50 -7.77
C LEU A 145 -6.34 -10.58 -8.97
N LYS A 146 -5.55 -10.74 -10.04
CA LYS A 146 -5.69 -9.92 -11.27
C LYS A 146 -7.04 -10.11 -11.94
N HIS A 147 -7.61 -11.30 -11.85
CA HIS A 147 -8.94 -11.58 -12.38
C HIS A 147 -10.00 -10.78 -11.61
N LEU A 148 -10.01 -10.84 -10.27
CA LEU A 148 -10.95 -10.09 -9.46
C LEU A 148 -10.77 -8.56 -9.60
N HIS A 149 -9.54 -8.07 -9.61
CA HIS A 149 -9.29 -6.65 -9.89
C HIS A 149 -9.92 -6.22 -11.21
N ARG A 150 -9.74 -7.00 -12.27
CA ARG A 150 -10.34 -6.70 -13.59
C ARG A 150 -11.85 -6.68 -13.53
N GLN A 151 -12.49 -7.68 -12.92
CA GLN A 151 -13.94 -7.73 -12.76
C GLN A 151 -14.46 -6.49 -12.02
N MET A 152 -13.83 -6.10 -10.91
CA MET A 152 -14.23 -4.95 -10.12
C MET A 152 -14.10 -3.64 -10.93
N VAL A 153 -12.94 -3.35 -11.51
CA VAL A 153 -12.70 -2.07 -12.21
C VAL A 153 -13.47 -1.93 -13.53
N THR A 154 -13.87 -3.04 -14.14
CA THR A 154 -14.70 -3.00 -15.36
C THR A 154 -16.21 -3.02 -15.06
N SER A 155 -16.60 -3.21 -13.80
CA SER A 155 -18.01 -3.21 -13.40
C SER A 155 -18.70 -1.87 -13.61
N ALA A 156 -19.99 -1.86 -13.81
CA ALA A 156 -20.80 -0.66 -13.87
C ALA A 156 -20.74 0.12 -12.53
N ALA A 157 -20.69 -0.60 -11.41
CA ALA A 157 -20.58 -0.02 -10.08
C ALA A 157 -19.31 0.82 -9.89
N TYR A 158 -18.16 0.34 -10.38
CA TYR A 158 -16.89 1.07 -10.28
C TYR A 158 -16.83 2.31 -11.17
N ARG A 159 -17.57 2.30 -12.29
CA ARG A 159 -17.61 3.39 -13.28
C ARG A 159 -18.71 4.42 -13.01
N GLN A 160 -19.35 4.36 -11.87
CA GLN A 160 -20.36 5.35 -11.48
C GLN A 160 -19.71 6.68 -11.15
N ALA A 161 -20.46 7.76 -11.37
CA ALA A 161 -20.04 9.10 -10.98
C ALA A 161 -19.96 9.25 -9.45
N SER A 162 -19.02 10.08 -9.00
CA SER A 162 -18.83 10.49 -7.62
C SER A 162 -19.53 11.83 -7.29
N HIS A 163 -19.90 12.59 -8.33
CA HIS A 163 -20.48 13.93 -8.23
C HIS A 163 -21.66 14.08 -9.20
N GLY A 164 -22.57 14.99 -8.89
CA GLY A 164 -23.69 15.35 -9.75
C GLY A 164 -25.06 15.29 -9.05
N PRO A 165 -26.14 15.76 -9.72
CA PRO A 165 -27.47 15.80 -9.13
C PRO A 165 -27.99 14.42 -8.71
N GLU A 166 -27.77 13.40 -9.53
CA GLU A 166 -28.19 12.02 -9.23
C GLU A 166 -27.43 11.43 -8.05
N VAL A 167 -26.12 11.75 -7.92
CA VAL A 167 -25.30 11.37 -6.78
C VAL A 167 -25.83 12.00 -5.49
N THR A 168 -26.20 13.28 -5.53
CA THR A 168 -26.80 13.97 -4.39
C THR A 168 -28.12 13.32 -3.96
N ALA A 169 -28.98 12.99 -4.92
CA ALA A 169 -30.26 12.31 -4.65
C ALA A 169 -30.05 10.89 -4.07
N SER A 170 -29.07 10.14 -4.59
CA SER A 170 -28.73 8.82 -4.05
C SER A 170 -28.13 8.91 -2.65
N ALA A 171 -27.32 9.94 -2.36
CA ALA A 171 -26.72 10.16 -1.05
C ALA A 171 -27.76 10.47 0.04
N GLN A 172 -28.87 11.11 -0.31
CA GLN A 172 -29.97 11.34 0.62
C GLN A 172 -30.70 10.03 1.00
N LYS A 173 -30.82 9.09 0.06
CA LYS A 173 -31.49 7.79 0.26
C LYS A 173 -30.60 6.76 0.91
N ASP A 174 -29.33 6.74 0.56
CA ASP A 174 -28.29 5.84 1.05
C ASP A 174 -27.03 6.63 1.45
N PRO A 175 -27.03 7.31 2.62
CA PRO A 175 -25.89 8.12 3.05
C PRO A 175 -24.58 7.34 3.13
N LEU A 176 -24.64 6.07 3.54
CA LEU A 176 -23.48 5.20 3.70
C LEU A 176 -23.05 4.50 2.40
N ASN A 177 -23.75 4.76 1.30
CA ASN A 177 -23.51 4.11 0.01
C ASN A 177 -23.42 2.57 0.11
N LYS A 178 -24.31 1.98 0.89
CA LYS A 178 -24.37 0.51 1.07
C LYS A 178 -24.72 -0.21 -0.23
N PHE A 179 -25.58 0.41 -1.05
CA PHE A 179 -26.03 -0.15 -2.34
C PHE A 179 -25.12 0.21 -3.52
N VAL A 180 -23.97 0.85 -3.25
CA VAL A 180 -22.97 1.18 -4.28
C VAL A 180 -23.60 1.93 -5.46
N ALA A 181 -24.51 2.87 -5.16
CA ALA A 181 -25.23 3.68 -6.16
C ALA A 181 -24.39 4.84 -6.72
N ARG A 182 -23.21 5.07 -6.18
CA ARG A 182 -22.23 6.08 -6.60
C ARG A 182 -20.82 5.66 -6.30
N MET A 183 -19.82 6.26 -6.95
CA MET A 183 -18.44 6.10 -6.51
C MET A 183 -18.17 6.94 -5.27
N THR A 184 -17.38 6.41 -4.35
CA THR A 184 -17.07 7.12 -3.09
C THR A 184 -15.76 7.90 -3.29
N VAL A 185 -15.83 9.22 -3.08
CA VAL A 185 -14.62 10.07 -3.04
C VAL A 185 -13.75 9.65 -1.86
N ARG A 186 -12.46 9.44 -2.11
CA ARG A 186 -11.52 8.96 -1.10
C ARG A 186 -10.27 9.83 -1.05
N ARG A 187 -9.82 10.14 0.16
CA ARG A 187 -8.50 10.76 0.34
C ARG A 187 -7.41 9.74 0.02
N LEU A 188 -6.35 10.18 -0.61
CA LEU A 188 -5.13 9.40 -0.79
C LEU A 188 -4.54 9.00 0.57
N SER A 189 -3.97 7.79 0.67
CA SER A 189 -3.22 7.37 1.84
C SER A 189 -1.91 8.16 1.97
N ALA A 190 -1.29 8.14 3.13
CA ALA A 190 0.00 8.80 3.39
C ALA A 190 1.04 8.48 2.31
N GLU A 191 1.17 7.20 1.98
CA GLU A 191 2.10 6.72 0.98
C GLU A 191 1.75 7.21 -0.43
N GLN A 192 0.46 7.25 -0.75
CA GLN A 192 -0.02 7.75 -2.04
C GLN A 192 0.17 9.26 -2.20
N VAL A 193 -0.11 10.05 -1.15
CA VAL A 193 0.16 11.51 -1.16
C VAL A 193 1.65 11.77 -1.42
N ARG A 194 2.53 11.06 -0.69
CA ARG A 194 3.97 11.17 -0.89
C ARG A 194 4.39 10.79 -2.32
N ASP A 195 3.98 9.62 -2.78
CA ASP A 195 4.38 9.10 -4.09
C ASP A 195 3.84 9.96 -5.23
N ALA A 196 2.60 10.46 -5.12
CA ALA A 196 2.02 11.39 -6.09
C ALA A 196 2.82 12.69 -6.15
N ALA A 197 3.14 13.29 -4.99
CA ALA A 197 3.92 14.52 -4.93
C ALA A 197 5.33 14.35 -5.54
N VAL A 198 5.99 13.20 -5.36
CA VAL A 198 7.30 12.90 -5.98
C VAL A 198 7.15 12.58 -7.47
N ALA A 199 6.08 11.92 -7.87
CA ALA A 199 5.84 11.55 -9.28
C ALA A 199 5.61 12.76 -10.17
N ILE A 200 4.79 13.72 -9.74
CA ILE A 200 4.48 14.91 -10.53
C ILE A 200 5.68 15.84 -10.71
N THR A 201 6.68 15.77 -9.81
CA THR A 201 7.94 16.51 -9.97
C THR A 201 8.89 15.84 -10.98
N GLY A 202 8.61 14.60 -11.37
CA GLY A 202 9.51 13.81 -12.24
C GLY A 202 10.68 13.16 -11.50
N GLU A 203 10.71 13.27 -10.17
CA GLU A 203 11.82 12.75 -9.35
C GLU A 203 11.61 11.29 -8.93
N LEU A 204 10.43 10.71 -9.18
CA LEU A 204 10.10 9.35 -8.72
C LEU A 204 11.01 8.30 -9.37
N ASP A 205 11.78 7.63 -8.52
CA ASP A 205 12.56 6.45 -8.91
C ASP A 205 11.66 5.21 -8.92
N THR A 206 11.40 4.68 -10.11
CA THR A 206 10.51 3.53 -10.35
C THR A 206 11.22 2.19 -10.27
N ARG A 207 12.50 2.12 -9.93
CA ARG A 207 13.23 0.86 -9.80
C ARG A 207 12.55 -0.06 -8.79
N MET A 208 12.39 -1.31 -9.19
CA MET A 208 11.80 -2.35 -8.35
C MET A 208 12.87 -3.06 -7.52
N ALA A 209 12.46 -3.67 -6.41
CA ALA A 209 13.30 -4.45 -5.50
C ALA A 209 14.48 -3.66 -4.87
N GLY A 210 15.38 -4.34 -4.18
CA GLY A 210 16.51 -3.73 -3.50
C GLY A 210 16.21 -3.25 -2.08
N PRO A 211 17.20 -2.73 -1.36
CA PRO A 211 17.08 -2.33 0.04
C PRO A 211 16.15 -1.13 0.21
N GLY A 212 15.48 -1.08 1.36
CA GLY A 212 14.65 0.05 1.75
C GLY A 212 15.47 1.31 2.03
N GLY A 213 14.89 2.48 1.74
CA GLY A 213 15.50 3.78 1.98
C GLY A 213 14.71 4.63 2.99
N ASP A 214 15.35 5.66 3.56
CA ASP A 214 14.70 6.64 4.43
C ASP A 214 13.85 7.60 3.58
N SER A 215 12.65 7.96 4.03
CA SER A 215 11.68 8.76 3.25
C SER A 215 12.20 10.11 2.82
N GLY A 216 12.96 10.80 3.68
CA GLY A 216 13.55 12.11 3.39
C GLY A 216 14.74 12.08 2.44
N LYS A 217 15.32 10.91 2.17
CA LYS A 217 16.55 10.75 1.39
C LYS A 217 16.36 9.99 0.07
N THR A 218 15.25 9.30 -0.10
CA THR A 218 14.98 8.52 -1.31
C THR A 218 13.79 9.05 -2.07
N ALA A 219 13.90 9.07 -3.39
CA ALA A 219 12.79 9.36 -4.30
C ALA A 219 12.04 8.10 -4.77
N ARG A 220 12.34 6.92 -4.20
CA ARG A 220 11.65 5.67 -4.53
C ARG A 220 10.21 5.68 -4.02
N ARG A 221 9.38 4.79 -4.61
CA ARG A 221 8.01 4.57 -4.14
C ARG A 221 7.98 4.23 -2.65
N ALA A 222 6.92 4.67 -1.97
CA ALA A 222 6.76 4.48 -0.53
C ALA A 222 6.75 3.00 -0.09
N VAL A 223 6.38 2.07 -0.98
CA VAL A 223 6.48 0.62 -0.72
C VAL A 223 7.92 0.15 -0.44
N TYR A 224 8.92 0.92 -0.86
CA TYR A 224 10.34 0.67 -0.61
C TYR A 224 10.92 1.50 0.54
N LEU A 225 10.09 2.18 1.32
CA LEU A 225 10.56 2.89 2.49
C LEU A 225 10.85 1.92 3.64
N LYS A 226 11.86 2.28 4.41
CA LYS A 226 12.23 1.55 5.62
C LYS A 226 11.17 1.80 6.70
N VAL A 227 10.54 0.75 7.18
CA VAL A 227 9.56 0.81 8.27
C VAL A 227 10.21 0.31 9.55
N GLN A 228 10.25 1.17 10.56
CA GLN A 228 10.77 0.84 11.89
C GLN A 228 9.68 1.08 12.93
N ARG A 229 9.39 0.06 13.76
CA ARG A 229 8.32 0.13 14.77
C ARG A 229 8.48 1.29 15.76
N ASN A 230 9.70 1.57 16.16
CA ASN A 230 10.00 2.58 17.18
C ASN A 230 10.46 3.93 16.60
N SER A 231 10.40 4.11 15.28
CA SER A 231 10.79 5.34 14.61
C SER A 231 9.80 5.62 13.49
N ARG A 232 8.81 6.45 13.78
CA ARG A 232 7.77 6.83 12.83
C ARG A 232 8.29 7.87 11.85
N ASP A 233 7.89 7.75 10.61
CA ASP A 233 8.17 8.74 9.58
C ASP A 233 7.25 9.95 9.76
N ALA A 234 7.81 11.11 10.06
CA ALA A 234 7.04 12.31 10.37
C ALA A 234 6.12 12.77 9.23
N THR A 235 6.51 12.54 7.96
CA THR A 235 5.71 12.92 6.79
C THR A 235 4.50 11.98 6.64
N LEU A 236 4.73 10.68 6.80
CA LEU A 236 3.66 9.69 6.67
C LEU A 236 2.73 9.71 7.88
N ASP A 237 3.26 10.01 9.07
CA ASP A 237 2.51 10.05 10.33
C ASP A 237 1.42 11.12 10.32
N VAL A 238 1.69 12.27 9.70
CA VAL A 238 0.71 13.35 9.53
C VAL A 238 -0.55 12.86 8.77
N PHE A 239 -0.41 11.88 7.87
CA PHE A 239 -1.50 11.35 7.02
C PHE A 239 -2.01 9.98 7.47
N ASP A 240 -1.99 9.69 8.76
CA ASP A 240 -2.58 8.49 9.37
C ASP A 240 -1.91 7.17 8.93
N VAL A 241 -0.60 7.16 8.70
CA VAL A 241 0.09 5.88 8.48
C VAL A 241 -0.04 4.98 9.72
N PRO A 242 -0.31 3.67 9.57
CA PRO A 242 -0.37 2.75 10.68
C PRO A 242 0.91 2.73 11.51
N ASP A 243 0.77 2.58 12.83
CA ASP A 243 1.92 2.54 13.77
C ASP A 243 2.81 1.28 13.62
N GLY A 244 2.32 0.26 12.92
CA GLY A 244 3.04 -0.98 12.69
C GLY A 244 3.13 -1.90 13.92
N LEU A 245 2.45 -1.58 15.01
CA LEU A 245 2.45 -2.40 16.24
C LEU A 245 1.42 -3.51 16.20
N ALA A 246 0.27 -3.25 15.58
CA ALA A 246 -0.82 -4.20 15.46
C ALA A 246 -1.36 -4.27 14.01
N SER A 247 -2.01 -5.39 13.69
CA SER A 247 -2.75 -5.51 12.43
C SER A 247 -3.99 -4.63 12.48
N MET A 248 -4.18 -3.80 11.47
CA MET A 248 -5.36 -2.92 11.35
C MET A 248 -6.29 -3.43 10.26
N PRO A 249 -7.58 -3.64 10.57
CA PRO A 249 -8.58 -4.06 9.58
C PRO A 249 -8.92 -2.95 8.58
N VAL A 250 -8.97 -1.72 9.06
CA VAL A 250 -9.26 -0.50 8.29
C VAL A 250 -8.27 0.58 8.73
N ARG A 251 -7.73 1.34 7.78
CA ARG A 251 -6.90 2.50 8.09
C ARG A 251 -7.75 3.67 8.56
N ASN A 252 -7.27 4.40 9.54
CA ASN A 252 -7.87 5.67 9.89
C ASN A 252 -7.69 6.66 8.73
N ILE A 253 -8.72 7.47 8.50
CA ILE A 253 -8.68 8.58 7.55
C ILE A 253 -9.23 9.78 8.29
N THR A 254 -8.34 10.66 8.74
CA THR A 254 -8.72 11.88 9.46
C THR A 254 -8.44 13.11 8.60
N THR A 255 -9.15 14.18 8.85
CA THR A 255 -8.84 15.50 8.30
C THR A 255 -8.54 16.42 9.47
N THR A 256 -7.28 16.80 9.62
CA THR A 256 -6.80 17.57 10.76
C THR A 256 -6.14 18.87 10.33
N PRO A 257 -6.15 19.91 11.18
CA PRO A 257 -5.40 21.14 10.91
C PRO A 257 -3.91 20.91 10.70
N THR A 258 -3.34 19.91 11.37
CA THR A 258 -1.92 19.55 11.21
C THR A 258 -1.59 19.12 9.79
N GLN A 259 -2.49 18.38 9.12
CA GLN A 259 -2.34 18.00 7.72
C GLN A 259 -2.29 19.23 6.82
N SER A 260 -3.23 20.16 7.00
CA SER A 260 -3.27 21.41 6.23
C SER A 260 -2.02 22.26 6.47
N LEU A 261 -1.59 22.38 7.72
CA LEU A 261 -0.36 23.11 8.07
C LEU A 261 0.88 22.47 7.45
N PHE A 262 0.96 21.13 7.44
CA PHE A 262 2.04 20.42 6.77
C PHE A 262 2.06 20.69 5.26
N MET A 263 0.90 20.67 4.61
CA MET A 263 0.78 20.93 3.18
C MET A 263 1.18 22.38 2.83
N ILE A 264 0.73 23.35 3.63
CA ILE A 264 0.96 24.78 3.37
C ILE A 264 2.37 25.22 3.79
N ASN A 265 2.84 24.79 4.97
CA ASN A 265 4.08 25.31 5.57
C ASN A 265 5.22 24.28 5.58
N GLY A 266 4.95 23.02 5.24
CA GLY A 266 5.92 21.94 5.33
C GLY A 266 7.09 22.14 4.36
N PRO A 267 8.35 22.14 4.84
CA PRO A 267 9.51 22.29 3.97
C PRO A 267 9.57 21.26 2.85
N TRP A 268 9.08 20.05 3.13
CA TRP A 268 9.04 18.95 2.17
C TRP A 268 8.10 19.26 1.00
N MET A 269 6.89 19.80 1.28
CA MET A 269 5.92 20.19 0.23
C MET A 269 6.44 21.36 -0.59
N MET A 270 7.05 22.35 0.05
CA MET A 270 7.68 23.47 -0.64
C MET A 270 8.80 23.02 -1.59
N LEU A 271 9.60 22.02 -1.20
CA LEU A 271 10.61 21.42 -2.08
C LEU A 271 9.98 20.74 -3.29
N ARG A 272 8.83 20.08 -3.12
CA ARG A 272 8.08 19.47 -4.25
C ARG A 272 7.51 20.54 -5.18
N ALA A 273 6.96 21.62 -4.64
CA ALA A 273 6.48 22.74 -5.45
C ALA A 273 7.60 23.37 -6.30
N LYS A 274 8.77 23.61 -5.70
CA LYS A 274 9.96 24.07 -6.42
C LYS A 274 10.44 23.09 -7.49
N ALA A 275 10.39 21.79 -7.22
CA ALA A 275 10.79 20.78 -8.19
C ALA A 275 9.79 20.68 -9.36
N LEU A 276 8.49 20.80 -9.10
CA LEU A 276 7.45 20.85 -10.13
C LEU A 276 7.64 22.10 -11.02
N ALA A 277 7.86 23.27 -10.42
CA ALA A 277 8.13 24.50 -11.18
C ALA A 277 9.33 24.33 -12.11
N ARG A 278 10.46 23.80 -11.62
CA ARG A 278 11.64 23.48 -12.46
C ARG A 278 11.31 22.52 -13.61
N ARG A 279 10.48 21.50 -13.34
CA ARG A 279 10.02 20.57 -14.38
C ARG A 279 9.24 21.28 -15.48
N LEU A 280 8.36 22.22 -15.12
CA LEU A 280 7.58 23.00 -16.07
C LEU A 280 8.45 23.98 -16.89
N GLU A 281 9.53 24.49 -16.30
CA GLU A 281 10.49 25.38 -16.95
C GLU A 281 11.48 24.64 -17.87
N SER A 282 11.68 23.33 -17.66
CA SER A 282 12.65 22.55 -18.44
C SER A 282 12.32 22.52 -19.94
N ASN A 283 11.07 22.75 -20.33
CA ASN A 283 10.68 23.02 -21.70
C ASN A 283 10.70 24.54 -21.94
N SER A 284 11.84 25.07 -22.35
CA SER A 284 12.03 26.52 -22.59
C SER A 284 11.17 27.08 -23.71
N SER A 285 10.72 26.26 -24.67
CA SER A 285 9.87 26.68 -25.79
C SER A 285 8.38 26.71 -25.44
N ALA A 286 7.97 26.15 -24.28
CA ALA A 286 6.56 26.14 -23.89
C ALA A 286 6.05 27.51 -23.49
N THR A 287 4.91 27.89 -24.04
CA THR A 287 4.16 29.08 -23.63
C THR A 287 3.66 28.97 -22.21
N LEU A 288 3.24 30.09 -21.62
CA LEU A 288 2.65 30.09 -20.27
C LEU A 288 1.43 29.19 -20.21
N ASP A 289 0.55 29.24 -21.20
CA ASP A 289 -0.67 28.41 -21.25
C ASP A 289 -0.36 26.91 -21.35
N GLU A 290 0.67 26.54 -22.09
CA GLU A 290 1.13 25.15 -22.19
C GLU A 290 1.74 24.66 -20.87
N ARG A 291 2.46 25.51 -20.15
CA ARG A 291 2.98 25.17 -18.81
C ARG A 291 1.85 24.96 -17.81
N VAL A 292 0.84 25.85 -17.81
CA VAL A 292 -0.35 25.72 -16.96
C VAL A 292 -1.11 24.43 -17.31
N ALA A 293 -1.36 24.17 -18.59
CA ALA A 293 -2.03 22.94 -19.02
C ALA A 293 -1.24 21.68 -18.61
N THR A 294 0.09 21.73 -18.70
CA THR A 294 0.95 20.61 -18.28
C THR A 294 0.90 20.40 -16.77
N ALA A 295 0.91 21.48 -15.98
CA ALA A 295 0.78 21.40 -14.52
C ALA A 295 -0.52 20.72 -14.10
N TYR A 296 -1.66 21.11 -14.71
CA TYR A 296 -2.96 20.50 -14.45
C TYR A 296 -3.00 19.02 -14.86
N ARG A 297 -2.43 18.66 -16.03
CA ARG A 297 -2.35 17.25 -16.45
C ARG A 297 -1.50 16.41 -15.49
N LEU A 298 -0.41 16.95 -14.98
CA LEU A 298 0.46 16.27 -14.04
C LEU A 298 -0.21 16.10 -12.67
N ALA A 299 -0.86 17.15 -12.16
CA ALA A 299 -1.45 17.15 -10.82
C ALA A 299 -2.83 16.46 -10.78
N TYR A 300 -3.67 16.66 -11.79
CA TYR A 300 -5.08 16.28 -11.78
C TYR A 300 -5.50 15.35 -12.92
N GLY A 301 -4.61 15.06 -13.89
CA GLY A 301 -4.93 14.21 -15.04
C GLY A 301 -5.83 14.87 -16.10
N ARG A 302 -6.13 16.18 -15.98
CA ARG A 302 -7.00 16.94 -16.88
C ARG A 302 -6.37 18.25 -17.32
N VAL A 303 -6.94 18.90 -18.30
CA VAL A 303 -6.62 20.30 -18.65
C VAL A 303 -7.38 21.27 -17.72
N PRO A 304 -6.87 22.50 -17.51
CA PRO A 304 -7.61 23.52 -16.77
C PRO A 304 -8.88 23.93 -17.51
N ARG A 305 -9.94 24.25 -16.78
CA ARG A 305 -11.12 24.91 -17.35
C ARG A 305 -10.77 26.33 -17.78
N PRO A 306 -11.57 26.96 -18.65
CA PRO A 306 -11.28 28.32 -19.15
C PRO A 306 -11.17 29.36 -18.02
N ASP A 307 -12.00 29.27 -16.98
CA ASP A 307 -11.97 30.12 -15.79
C ASP A 307 -10.70 29.90 -14.94
N GLU A 308 -10.31 28.64 -14.72
CA GLU A 308 -9.09 28.28 -14.03
C GLU A 308 -7.84 28.79 -14.79
N ALA A 309 -7.79 28.58 -16.09
CA ALA A 309 -6.69 29.07 -16.92
C ALA A 309 -6.56 30.59 -16.89
N ALA A 310 -7.68 31.31 -16.92
CA ALA A 310 -7.70 32.78 -16.84
C ALA A 310 -7.20 33.27 -15.47
N ALA A 311 -7.68 32.68 -14.38
CA ALA A 311 -7.26 33.02 -13.02
C ALA A 311 -5.77 32.78 -12.79
N VAL A 312 -5.24 31.63 -13.24
CA VAL A 312 -3.81 31.30 -13.12
C VAL A 312 -2.96 32.25 -13.96
N ARG A 313 -3.39 32.58 -15.17
CA ARG A 313 -2.68 33.54 -16.03
C ARG A 313 -2.61 34.91 -15.37
N GLN A 314 -3.72 35.40 -14.82
CA GLN A 314 -3.78 36.67 -14.10
C GLN A 314 -2.84 36.65 -12.88
N PHE A 315 -2.83 35.59 -12.12
CA PHE A 315 -1.95 35.43 -10.96
C PHE A 315 -0.48 35.47 -11.34
N LEU A 316 -0.08 34.69 -12.36
CA LEU A 316 1.32 34.65 -12.81
C LEU A 316 1.82 35.95 -13.46
N GLN A 317 0.93 36.74 -14.06
CA GLN A 317 1.27 38.06 -14.67
C GLN A 317 1.29 39.17 -13.63
N ALA A 318 0.46 39.13 -12.59
CA ALA A 318 0.36 40.17 -11.58
C ALA A 318 1.46 40.10 -10.50
N SER A 319 2.23 39.02 -10.47
CA SER A 319 3.23 38.79 -9.41
C SER A 319 4.50 39.59 -9.68
N ASP A 320 4.77 40.63 -8.84
CA ASP A 320 5.98 41.46 -8.85
C ASP A 320 7.26 40.70 -8.43
N THR A 321 7.14 39.46 -7.98
CA THR A 321 8.24 38.67 -7.36
C THR A 321 9.19 38.02 -8.36
N GLY A 322 9.06 38.32 -9.68
CA GLY A 322 9.85 37.66 -10.73
C GLY A 322 9.34 36.26 -11.05
N GLY A 323 9.18 35.94 -12.33
CA GLY A 323 8.38 34.81 -12.87
C GLY A 323 8.57 33.42 -12.23
N ASN A 324 9.72 33.14 -11.61
CA ASN A 324 9.97 31.83 -11.00
C ASN A 324 9.25 31.66 -9.64
N ALA A 325 9.20 32.69 -8.79
CA ALA A 325 8.54 32.59 -7.47
C ALA A 325 7.03 32.39 -7.62
N ALA A 326 6.38 33.14 -8.53
CA ALA A 326 4.96 32.96 -8.82
C ALA A 326 4.62 31.56 -9.35
N LEU A 327 5.48 30.99 -10.19
CA LEU A 327 5.31 29.63 -10.70
C LEU A 327 5.44 28.59 -9.58
N VAL A 328 6.36 28.79 -8.63
CA VAL A 328 6.48 27.92 -7.43
C VAL A 328 5.22 28.01 -6.58
N ASP A 329 4.70 29.21 -6.33
CA ASP A 329 3.48 29.43 -5.56
C ASP A 329 2.27 28.78 -6.24
N PHE A 330 2.14 28.90 -7.55
CA PHE A 330 1.11 28.21 -8.33
C PHE A 330 1.25 26.68 -8.19
N CYS A 331 2.44 26.12 -8.34
CA CYS A 331 2.69 24.69 -8.14
C CYS A 331 2.33 24.25 -6.71
N HIS A 332 2.62 25.11 -5.73
CA HIS A 332 2.27 24.84 -4.33
C HIS A 332 0.76 24.84 -4.10
N VAL A 333 0.02 25.75 -4.73
CA VAL A 333 -1.46 25.76 -4.68
C VAL A 333 -2.04 24.47 -5.27
N LEU A 334 -1.52 23.99 -6.41
CA LEU A 334 -1.96 22.72 -6.99
C LEU A 334 -1.79 21.55 -6.03
N LEU A 335 -0.63 21.44 -5.38
CA LEU A 335 -0.34 20.38 -4.40
C LEU A 335 -1.21 20.46 -3.14
N ASN A 336 -1.71 21.65 -2.78
CA ASN A 336 -2.56 21.87 -1.61
C ASN A 336 -4.05 21.73 -1.88
N SER A 337 -4.44 21.51 -3.13
CA SER A 337 -5.86 21.41 -3.49
C SER A 337 -6.48 20.09 -3.04
N SER A 338 -7.80 20.10 -2.81
CA SER A 338 -8.56 18.89 -2.56
C SER A 338 -8.50 17.94 -3.76
N GLU A 339 -8.47 18.44 -4.99
CA GLU A 339 -8.38 17.63 -6.21
C GLU A 339 -7.07 16.83 -6.30
N PHE A 340 -5.98 17.31 -5.65
CA PHE A 340 -4.73 16.55 -5.54
C PHE A 340 -4.79 15.47 -4.47
N LEU A 341 -5.52 15.71 -3.38
CA LEU A 341 -5.54 14.83 -2.21
C LEU A 341 -6.63 13.77 -2.24
N TYR A 342 -7.66 13.96 -3.05
CA TYR A 342 -8.82 13.07 -3.14
C TYR A 342 -8.94 12.50 -4.55
N VAL A 343 -9.37 11.24 -4.60
CA VAL A 343 -9.69 10.53 -5.85
C VAL A 343 -11.18 10.28 -5.87
N ASP A 344 -11.80 10.61 -6.97
CA ASP A 344 -13.21 10.43 -7.29
C ASP A 344 -13.43 9.41 -8.43
#